data_252b99d504c0d27f0eec736f35506fa9
#
_entry.id   252b99d504c0d27f0eec736f35506fa9
#
_cell.length_a   1.000
_cell.length_b   1.000
_cell.length_c   1.000
_cell.angle_alpha   90.00
_cell.angle_beta   90.00
_cell.angle_gamma   90.00
#
_symmetry.space_group_name_H-M   'P 1'
#
loop_
_entity.id
_entity.type
_entity.pdbx_description
1 polymer ?
#
loop_
_entity_poly.entity_id
_entity_poly.type
_entity_poly.pdbx_seq_one_letter_code
_entity_poly.pdbx_strand_id
1 'polypeptide(L)'
;MSAKKERDRPRVALLHVADRTGIAEFAQALLDLGFELVATGPTATALRQAGARHISLSELTGERLPADALGMLHPKIIAAIAGEKPTIDLVAVNFYPLAQATADTSLSQEEVLSYVDPVGPTLLRAAARNFKHVIPLCDPDDYQQAVETLKAYDRMLPDRRQILAAKSFHYAAYYDSTVAQYLGGKWDKLPDEVVEIGRASCRERVFRTV
;
A
#
# COMPACT_ATOMS: atom_id res chain seq x y z
N MET A 1 8.08 -8.59 32.16
CA MET A 1 7.44 -7.29 31.84
C MET A 1 8.49 -6.44 31.14
N SER A 2 8.42 -6.35 29.80
CA SER A 2 9.37 -5.54 29.04
C SER A 2 8.95 -4.07 29.15
N ALA A 3 9.84 -3.21 29.64
CA ALA A 3 9.60 -1.78 29.73
C ALA A 3 9.26 -1.25 28.35
N LYS A 4 8.07 -0.68 28.19
CA LYS A 4 7.63 0.01 26.98
C LYS A 4 8.63 1.16 26.77
N LYS A 5 9.51 1.02 25.76
CA LYS A 5 10.51 2.02 25.44
C LYS A 5 9.74 3.29 25.04
N GLU A 6 9.82 4.32 25.86
CA GLU A 6 9.24 5.62 25.57
C GLU A 6 9.78 6.10 24.22
N ARG A 7 8.89 6.32 23.26
CA ARG A 7 9.26 6.75 21.92
C ARG A 7 9.23 8.28 21.90
N ASP A 8 10.23 8.88 21.30
CA ASP A 8 10.35 10.34 21.18
C ASP A 8 9.25 10.99 20.31
N ARG A 9 8.46 10.17 19.56
CA ARG A 9 7.38 10.61 18.69
C ARG A 9 6.25 9.57 18.59
N PRO A 10 5.02 9.98 18.27
CA PRO A 10 3.95 9.04 17.93
C PRO A 10 4.31 8.21 16.68
N ARG A 11 3.76 7.00 16.61
CA ARG A 11 3.83 6.18 15.39
C ARG A 11 2.85 6.70 14.36
N VAL A 12 3.23 6.69 13.10
CA VAL A 12 2.38 7.16 12.00
C VAL A 12 2.10 6.02 11.02
N ALA A 13 0.83 5.85 10.67
CA ALA A 13 0.38 4.91 9.63
C ALA A 13 -0.25 5.67 8.46
N LEU A 14 0.28 5.48 7.26
CA LEU A 14 -0.26 5.99 6.01
C LEU A 14 -1.18 4.93 5.39
N LEU A 15 -2.44 5.28 5.16
CA LEU A 15 -3.46 4.39 4.62
C LEU A 15 -3.95 4.92 3.27
N HIS A 16 -3.78 4.11 2.21
CA HIS A 16 -4.26 4.40 0.86
C HIS A 16 -4.72 3.11 0.19
N VAL A 17 -6.00 2.78 0.32
CA VAL A 17 -6.54 1.49 -0.09
C VAL A 17 -7.74 1.65 -1.03
N ALA A 18 -7.73 0.91 -2.14
CA ALA A 18 -8.86 0.75 -3.03
C ALA A 18 -9.84 -0.29 -2.49
N ASP A 19 -9.35 -1.48 -2.11
CA ASP A 19 -10.12 -2.44 -1.33
C ASP A 19 -10.10 -2.03 0.15
N ARG A 20 -11.27 -1.72 0.67
CA ARG A 20 -11.51 -1.20 2.02
C ARG A 20 -12.01 -2.27 2.98
N THR A 21 -11.93 -3.55 2.60
CA THR A 21 -12.31 -4.67 3.47
C THR A 21 -11.50 -4.60 4.78
N GLY A 22 -12.18 -4.58 5.91
CA GLY A 22 -11.56 -4.54 7.25
C GLY A 22 -10.80 -3.26 7.60
N ILE A 23 -10.85 -2.20 6.76
CA ILE A 23 -10.06 -0.98 6.99
C ILE A 23 -10.50 -0.22 8.24
N ALA A 24 -11.80 -0.25 8.57
CA ALA A 24 -12.34 0.46 9.73
C ALA A 24 -11.83 -0.15 11.04
N GLU A 25 -11.92 -1.46 11.17
CA GLU A 25 -11.45 -2.24 12.32
C GLU A 25 -9.93 -2.14 12.45
N PHE A 26 -9.22 -2.22 11.32
CA PHE A 26 -7.76 -2.07 11.28
C PHE A 26 -7.33 -0.67 11.74
N ALA A 27 -7.98 0.37 11.24
CA ALA A 27 -7.70 1.74 11.63
C ALA A 27 -7.95 1.98 13.13
N GLN A 28 -9.06 1.48 13.66
CA GLN A 28 -9.35 1.59 15.09
C GLN A 28 -8.30 0.85 15.93
N ALA A 29 -7.91 -0.35 15.53
CA ALA A 29 -6.87 -1.11 16.22
C ALA A 29 -5.50 -0.41 16.20
N LEU A 30 -5.15 0.30 15.12
CA LEU A 30 -3.94 1.12 15.05
C LEU A 30 -4.02 2.34 15.99
N LEU A 31 -5.18 3.01 16.06
CA LEU A 31 -5.41 4.11 17.00
C LEU A 31 -5.24 3.64 18.45
N ASP A 32 -5.81 2.50 18.80
CA ASP A 32 -5.69 1.90 20.14
C ASP A 32 -4.23 1.53 20.49
N LEU A 33 -3.43 1.23 19.46
CA LEU A 33 -1.98 0.99 19.58
C LEU A 33 -1.16 2.28 19.60
N GLY A 34 -1.81 3.46 19.56
CA GLY A 34 -1.15 4.76 19.62
C GLY A 34 -0.53 5.23 18.31
N PHE A 35 -1.06 4.77 17.18
CA PHE A 35 -0.70 5.34 15.88
C PHE A 35 -1.53 6.60 15.61
N GLU A 36 -0.91 7.57 14.94
CA GLU A 36 -1.61 8.60 14.18
C GLU A 36 -1.86 8.09 12.77
N LEU A 37 -3.08 8.25 12.27
CA LEU A 37 -3.44 7.81 10.93
C LEU A 37 -3.37 8.99 9.96
N VAL A 38 -2.82 8.73 8.79
CA VAL A 38 -2.79 9.65 7.64
C VAL A 38 -3.54 9.01 6.50
N ALA A 39 -4.52 9.70 5.95
CA ALA A 39 -5.28 9.20 4.81
C ALA A 39 -5.78 10.34 3.92
N THR A 40 -6.09 10.02 2.66
CA THR A 40 -6.69 10.96 1.70
C THR A 40 -7.72 10.24 0.82
N GLY A 41 -8.48 11.03 0.07
CA GLY A 41 -9.45 10.52 -0.90
C GLY A 41 -10.48 9.56 -0.31
N PRO A 42 -10.83 8.48 -1.03
CA PRO A 42 -11.84 7.51 -0.61
C PRO A 42 -11.51 6.79 0.69
N THR A 43 -10.22 6.55 0.98
CA THR A 43 -9.78 5.96 2.27
C THR A 43 -10.10 6.88 3.43
N ALA A 44 -9.77 8.17 3.34
CA ALA A 44 -10.11 9.16 4.37
C ALA A 44 -11.62 9.27 4.59
N THR A 45 -12.42 9.17 3.53
CA THR A 45 -13.87 9.16 3.63
C THR A 45 -14.37 7.93 4.40
N ALA A 46 -13.85 6.74 4.10
CA ALA A 46 -14.21 5.52 4.82
C ALA A 46 -13.84 5.59 6.31
N LEU A 47 -12.64 6.08 6.63
CA LEU A 47 -12.20 6.27 8.01
C LEU A 47 -13.11 7.25 8.78
N ARG A 48 -13.49 8.35 8.13
CA ARG A 48 -14.40 9.35 8.73
C ARG A 48 -15.77 8.76 9.02
N GLN A 49 -16.31 7.96 8.09
CA GLN A 49 -17.59 7.26 8.28
C GLN A 49 -17.54 6.24 9.42
N ALA A 50 -16.39 5.60 9.63
CA ALA A 50 -16.15 4.69 10.73
C ALA A 50 -15.80 5.40 12.07
N GLY A 51 -15.75 6.73 12.10
CA GLY A 51 -15.35 7.49 13.30
C GLY A 51 -13.85 7.40 13.63
N ALA A 52 -13.02 6.86 12.74
CA ALA A 52 -11.58 6.75 12.96
C ALA A 52 -10.89 8.09 12.67
N ARG A 53 -10.28 8.67 13.72
CA ARG A 53 -9.57 9.94 13.60
C ARG A 53 -8.32 9.79 12.74
N HIS A 54 -8.14 10.68 11.80
CA HIS A 54 -6.96 10.75 10.93
C HIS A 54 -6.62 12.21 10.61
N ILE A 55 -5.39 12.44 10.22
CA ILE A 55 -4.90 13.73 9.74
C ILE A 55 -4.75 13.70 8.22
N SER A 56 -4.78 14.88 7.62
CA SER A 56 -4.55 15.07 6.18
C SER A 56 -3.05 15.09 5.86
N LEU A 57 -2.71 14.97 4.55
CA LEU A 57 -1.34 15.17 4.09
C LEU A 57 -0.82 16.57 4.40
N SER A 58 -1.69 17.58 4.34
CA SER A 58 -1.32 18.97 4.63
C SER A 58 -0.96 19.17 6.10
N GLU A 59 -1.68 18.50 7.02
CA GLU A 59 -1.34 18.52 8.44
C GLU A 59 -0.02 17.78 8.69
N LEU A 60 0.22 16.63 8.04
CA LEU A 60 1.46 15.88 8.19
C LEU A 60 2.69 16.68 7.69
N THR A 61 2.56 17.37 6.56
CA THR A 61 3.69 18.05 5.90
C THR A 61 3.88 19.51 6.33
N GLY A 62 2.84 20.11 6.93
CA GLY A 62 2.78 21.53 7.19
C GLY A 62 2.63 22.40 5.93
N GLU A 63 2.32 21.79 4.77
CA GLU A 63 2.16 22.46 3.48
C GLU A 63 0.79 22.15 2.88
N ARG A 64 0.24 23.12 2.13
CA ARG A 64 -1.03 22.90 1.43
C ARG A 64 -0.81 21.96 0.24
N LEU A 65 -1.27 20.72 0.37
CA LEU A 65 -1.19 19.70 -0.66
C LEU A 65 -2.56 19.42 -1.29
N PRO A 66 -2.58 18.94 -2.55
CA PRO A 66 -3.78 18.40 -3.15
C PRO A 66 -4.41 17.33 -2.26
N ALA A 67 -5.72 17.32 -2.17
CA ALA A 67 -6.46 16.34 -1.35
C ALA A 67 -6.61 14.98 -2.05
N ASP A 68 -6.12 14.85 -3.27
CA ASP A 68 -6.11 13.63 -4.06
C ASP A 68 -4.87 12.75 -3.76
N ALA A 69 -4.79 11.60 -4.41
CA ALA A 69 -3.69 10.67 -4.25
C ALA A 69 -2.33 11.26 -4.69
N LEU A 70 -2.29 12.15 -5.69
CA LEU A 70 -1.04 12.73 -6.19
C LEU A 70 -0.30 13.54 -5.11
N GLY A 71 -1.02 14.12 -4.15
CA GLY A 71 -0.42 14.76 -2.99
C GLY A 71 0.50 13.85 -2.18
N MET A 72 0.29 12.54 -2.23
CA MET A 72 1.15 11.54 -1.56
C MET A 72 2.53 11.38 -2.21
N LEU A 73 2.74 11.83 -3.45
CA LEU A 73 4.06 11.82 -4.10
C LEU A 73 4.93 13.00 -3.68
N HIS A 74 4.44 13.84 -2.77
CA HIS A 74 5.23 14.97 -2.27
C HIS A 74 6.56 14.49 -1.67
N PRO A 75 7.71 15.17 -1.94
CA PRO A 75 9.03 14.74 -1.46
C PRO A 75 9.11 14.48 0.04
N LYS A 76 8.41 15.27 0.86
CA LYS A 76 8.35 15.04 2.33
C LYS A 76 7.69 13.70 2.69
N ILE A 77 6.64 13.30 1.97
CA ILE A 77 5.97 12.00 2.20
C ILE A 77 6.90 10.86 1.82
N ILE A 78 7.52 10.95 0.64
CA ILE A 78 8.48 9.93 0.18
C ILE A 78 9.68 9.85 1.13
N ALA A 79 10.22 10.97 1.59
CA ALA A 79 11.31 11.00 2.56
C ALA A 79 10.88 10.43 3.92
N ALA A 80 9.63 10.67 4.34
CA ALA A 80 9.07 10.12 5.57
C ALA A 80 8.93 8.58 5.54
N ILE A 81 8.86 7.97 4.35
CA ILE A 81 8.79 6.51 4.16
C ILE A 81 10.20 5.94 3.87
N ALA A 82 10.90 6.50 2.89
CA ALA A 82 12.11 5.91 2.30
C ALA A 82 13.42 6.42 2.91
N GLY A 83 13.39 7.47 3.74
CA GLY A 83 14.56 8.07 4.36
C GLY A 83 15.25 7.17 5.38
N GLU A 84 16.47 7.53 5.77
CA GLU A 84 17.24 6.82 6.81
C GLU A 84 16.56 6.84 8.18
N LYS A 85 15.84 7.93 8.47
CA LYS A 85 15.04 8.10 9.70
C LYS A 85 13.58 8.36 9.32
N PRO A 86 12.84 7.30 8.93
CA PRO A 86 11.47 7.46 8.49
C PRO A 86 10.60 7.96 9.66
N THR A 87 9.63 8.81 9.33
CA THR A 87 8.62 9.30 10.29
C THR A 87 7.27 8.61 10.11
N ILE A 88 7.09 7.85 9.02
CA ILE A 88 5.96 6.94 8.81
C ILE A 88 6.43 5.53 9.15
N ASP A 89 5.74 4.85 10.04
CA ASP A 89 6.11 3.53 10.58
C ASP A 89 5.37 2.39 9.89
N LEU A 90 4.20 2.66 9.27
CA LEU A 90 3.39 1.69 8.58
C LEU A 90 2.78 2.32 7.33
N VAL A 91 2.77 1.58 6.23
CA VAL A 91 2.14 1.95 4.97
C VAL A 91 1.23 0.80 4.55
N ALA A 92 -0.09 1.04 4.55
CA ALA A 92 -1.08 0.11 4.03
C ALA A 92 -1.62 0.66 2.71
N VAL A 93 -1.33 -0.05 1.62
CA VAL A 93 -1.67 0.36 0.26
C VAL A 93 -2.09 -0.84 -0.55
N ASN A 94 -3.28 -0.80 -1.12
CA ASN A 94 -3.69 -1.72 -2.17
C ASN A 94 -4.29 -0.95 -3.34
N PHE A 95 -4.30 -1.58 -4.50
CA PHE A 95 -4.64 -0.94 -5.77
C PHE A 95 -6.01 -1.42 -6.27
N TYR A 96 -6.60 -0.63 -7.16
CA TYR A 96 -7.81 -1.06 -7.86
C TYR A 96 -7.53 -2.36 -8.66
N PRO A 97 -8.44 -3.36 -8.62
CA PRO A 97 -8.23 -4.64 -9.31
C PRO A 97 -8.37 -4.49 -10.82
N LEU A 98 -7.30 -4.05 -11.49
CA LEU A 98 -7.27 -3.79 -12.94
C LEU A 98 -7.69 -4.98 -13.80
N ALA A 99 -7.54 -6.20 -13.30
CA ALA A 99 -7.98 -7.39 -14.03
C ALA A 99 -9.48 -7.37 -14.36
N GLN A 100 -10.30 -6.69 -13.56
CA GLN A 100 -11.73 -6.51 -13.84
C GLN A 100 -11.94 -5.45 -14.92
N ALA A 101 -11.28 -4.30 -14.81
CA ALA A 101 -11.39 -3.23 -15.80
C ALA A 101 -10.83 -3.66 -17.18
N THR A 102 -9.72 -4.40 -17.20
CA THR A 102 -9.12 -4.89 -18.45
C THR A 102 -9.93 -6.01 -19.13
N ALA A 103 -10.78 -6.70 -18.40
CA ALA A 103 -11.70 -7.72 -18.94
C ALA A 103 -13.03 -7.12 -19.44
N ASP A 104 -13.36 -5.90 -19.04
CA ASP A 104 -14.58 -5.23 -19.47
C ASP A 104 -14.41 -4.62 -20.85
N THR A 105 -14.99 -5.29 -21.85
CA THR A 105 -14.93 -4.87 -23.27
C THR A 105 -15.80 -3.64 -23.58
N SER A 106 -16.62 -3.19 -22.64
CA SER A 106 -17.42 -1.97 -22.79
C SER A 106 -16.63 -0.70 -22.51
N LEU A 107 -15.49 -0.82 -21.81
CA LEU A 107 -14.62 0.30 -21.48
C LEU A 107 -13.64 0.59 -22.64
N SER A 108 -13.47 1.88 -22.93
CA SER A 108 -12.40 2.34 -23.82
C SER A 108 -11.03 2.17 -23.16
N GLN A 109 -9.96 2.17 -23.94
CA GLN A 109 -8.61 2.11 -23.41
C GLN A 109 -8.30 3.27 -22.45
N GLU A 110 -8.80 4.46 -22.74
CA GLU A 110 -8.61 5.64 -21.88
C GLU A 110 -9.31 5.46 -20.53
N GLU A 111 -10.53 4.92 -20.52
CA GLU A 111 -11.25 4.60 -19.29
C GLU A 111 -10.53 3.54 -18.46
N VAL A 112 -10.03 2.46 -19.08
CA VAL A 112 -9.23 1.45 -18.38
C VAL A 112 -7.96 2.07 -17.78
N LEU A 113 -7.24 2.91 -18.53
CA LEU A 113 -6.03 3.57 -18.05
C LEU A 113 -6.32 4.57 -16.92
N SER A 114 -7.52 5.12 -16.83
CA SER A 114 -7.91 6.00 -15.71
C SER A 114 -7.95 5.28 -14.36
N TYR A 115 -8.08 3.95 -14.36
CA TYR A 115 -7.99 3.11 -13.14
C TYR A 115 -6.56 2.77 -12.73
N VAL A 116 -5.57 3.07 -13.58
CA VAL A 116 -4.16 2.81 -13.24
C VAL A 116 -3.71 3.76 -12.15
N ASP A 117 -3.36 3.22 -10.99
CA ASP A 117 -2.87 3.98 -9.84
C ASP A 117 -1.37 4.28 -9.97
N PRO A 118 -0.95 5.54 -10.20
CA PRO A 118 0.45 5.90 -10.28
C PRO A 118 1.11 6.06 -8.90
N VAL A 119 0.33 6.19 -7.85
CA VAL A 119 0.76 6.57 -6.50
C VAL A 119 0.99 5.35 -5.62
N GLY A 120 0.01 4.49 -5.52
CA GLY A 120 0.04 3.32 -4.63
C GLY A 120 1.27 2.44 -4.84
N PRO A 121 1.61 2.01 -6.07
CA PRO A 121 2.81 1.22 -6.32
C PRO A 121 4.11 1.92 -5.89
N THR A 122 4.18 3.24 -6.03
CA THR A 122 5.34 4.03 -5.61
C THR A 122 5.51 4.03 -4.10
N LEU A 123 4.44 4.29 -3.36
CA LEU A 123 4.45 4.28 -1.89
C LEU A 123 4.75 2.88 -1.33
N LEU A 124 4.12 1.86 -1.90
CA LEU A 124 4.30 0.49 -1.46
C LEU A 124 5.73 0.00 -1.67
N ARG A 125 6.33 0.27 -2.85
CA ARG A 125 7.73 -0.05 -3.13
C ARG A 125 8.70 0.72 -2.22
N ALA A 126 8.43 1.99 -1.93
CA ALA A 126 9.22 2.78 -1.00
C ALA A 126 9.22 2.17 0.41
N ALA A 127 8.06 1.79 0.91
CA ALA A 127 7.90 1.14 2.21
C ALA A 127 8.55 -0.25 2.24
N ALA A 128 8.32 -1.08 1.21
CA ALA A 128 8.89 -2.41 1.11
C ALA A 128 10.43 -2.38 1.04
N ARG A 129 11.01 -1.43 0.30
CA ARG A 129 12.47 -1.23 0.29
C ARG A 129 13.02 -0.88 1.67
N ASN A 130 12.25 -0.12 2.45
CA ASN A 130 12.64 0.32 3.81
C ASN A 130 12.03 -0.57 4.91
N PHE A 131 11.77 -1.84 4.64
CA PHE A 131 11.04 -2.76 5.53
C PHE A 131 11.67 -2.94 6.92
N LYS A 132 12.94 -2.67 7.08
CA LYS A 132 13.60 -2.71 8.39
C LYS A 132 13.01 -1.67 9.36
N HIS A 133 12.48 -0.59 8.84
CA HIS A 133 11.94 0.53 9.61
C HIS A 133 10.44 0.73 9.42
N VAL A 134 9.92 0.50 8.21
CA VAL A 134 8.51 0.71 7.84
C VAL A 134 7.83 -0.64 7.62
N ILE A 135 6.59 -0.79 8.05
CA ILE A 135 5.77 -2.00 7.84
C ILE A 135 4.96 -1.81 6.55
N PRO A 136 5.27 -2.53 5.45
CA PRO A 136 4.45 -2.48 4.25
C PRO A 136 3.30 -3.49 4.34
N LEU A 137 2.08 -3.09 4.03
CA LEU A 137 0.91 -3.95 3.93
C LEU A 137 0.19 -3.67 2.61
N CYS A 138 -0.13 -4.72 1.85
CA CYS A 138 -0.83 -4.61 0.58
C CYS A 138 -2.10 -5.46 0.48
N ASP A 139 -2.42 -6.19 1.54
CA ASP A 139 -3.52 -7.15 1.55
C ASP A 139 -4.31 -7.01 2.85
N PRO A 140 -5.65 -6.83 2.79
CA PRO A 140 -6.51 -6.80 3.97
C PRO A 140 -6.38 -8.03 4.87
N ASP A 141 -6.09 -9.20 4.31
CA ASP A 141 -5.93 -10.46 5.07
C ASP A 141 -4.73 -10.41 6.04
N ASP A 142 -3.77 -9.53 5.81
CA ASP A 142 -2.63 -9.34 6.72
C ASP A 142 -2.94 -8.43 7.92
N TYR A 143 -4.06 -7.69 7.92
CA TYR A 143 -4.36 -6.67 8.94
C TYR A 143 -4.46 -7.27 10.34
N GLN A 144 -5.25 -8.34 10.50
CA GLN A 144 -5.45 -8.97 11.80
C GLN A 144 -4.12 -9.43 12.39
N GLN A 145 -3.32 -10.17 11.63
CA GLN A 145 -2.04 -10.69 12.10
C GLN A 145 -1.04 -9.58 12.40
N ALA A 146 -1.05 -8.48 11.63
CA ALA A 146 -0.21 -7.32 11.89
C ALA A 146 -0.58 -6.67 13.25
N VAL A 147 -1.87 -6.47 13.52
CA VAL A 147 -2.38 -5.93 14.79
C VAL A 147 -2.02 -6.84 15.96
N GLU A 148 -2.24 -8.16 15.85
CA GLU A 148 -1.90 -9.14 16.89
C GLU A 148 -0.42 -9.11 17.22
N THR A 149 0.45 -9.06 16.19
CA THR A 149 1.91 -8.97 16.38
C THR A 149 2.30 -7.67 17.07
N LEU A 150 1.72 -6.54 16.66
CA LEU A 150 1.98 -5.24 17.28
C LEU A 150 1.49 -5.19 18.73
N LYS A 151 0.33 -5.80 19.04
CA LYS A 151 -0.18 -5.92 20.42
C LYS A 151 0.76 -6.74 21.31
N ALA A 152 1.23 -7.87 20.78
CA ALA A 152 2.05 -8.81 21.57
C ALA A 152 3.48 -8.30 21.83
N TYR A 153 4.09 -7.63 20.85
CA TYR A 153 5.52 -7.31 20.87
C TYR A 153 5.85 -5.82 20.83
N ASP A 154 4.85 -4.95 20.70
CA ASP A 154 4.99 -3.50 20.45
C ASP A 154 5.84 -3.16 19.21
N ARG A 155 6.06 -4.14 18.35
CA ARG A 155 6.83 -4.03 17.10
C ARG A 155 6.46 -5.14 16.13
N MET A 156 6.70 -4.93 14.85
CA MET A 156 6.67 -5.99 13.83
C MET A 156 7.99 -6.78 13.88
N LEU A 157 7.90 -8.11 13.90
CA LEU A 157 9.06 -9.00 13.94
C LEU A 157 9.85 -8.92 12.63
N PRO A 158 11.22 -9.06 12.67
CA PRO A 158 12.06 -8.91 11.47
C PRO A 158 11.66 -9.83 10.31
N ASP A 159 11.42 -11.11 10.57
CA ASP A 159 11.05 -12.09 9.55
C ASP A 159 9.70 -11.75 8.90
N ARG A 160 8.74 -11.30 9.72
CA ARG A 160 7.44 -10.84 9.20
C ARG A 160 7.57 -9.59 8.34
N ARG A 161 8.43 -8.63 8.72
CA ARG A 161 8.71 -7.46 7.89
C ARG A 161 9.25 -7.86 6.52
N GLN A 162 10.17 -8.82 6.48
CA GLN A 162 10.75 -9.33 5.24
C GLN A 162 9.71 -10.02 4.37
N ILE A 163 8.83 -10.86 4.95
CA ILE A 163 7.72 -11.51 4.23
C ILE A 163 6.75 -10.48 3.66
N LEU A 164 6.33 -9.49 4.46
CA LEU A 164 5.44 -8.44 4.00
C LEU A 164 6.07 -7.58 2.90
N ALA A 165 7.36 -7.31 2.98
CA ALA A 165 8.08 -6.59 1.92
C ALA A 165 8.14 -7.40 0.62
N ALA A 166 8.45 -8.70 0.69
CA ALA A 166 8.43 -9.58 -0.47
C ALA A 166 7.03 -9.64 -1.11
N LYS A 167 5.97 -9.83 -0.30
CA LYS A 167 4.58 -9.80 -0.75
C LYS A 167 4.24 -8.48 -1.45
N SER A 168 4.69 -7.35 -0.90
CA SER A 168 4.46 -6.02 -1.48
C SER A 168 5.13 -5.84 -2.84
N PHE A 169 6.36 -6.33 -3.02
CA PHE A 169 7.03 -6.30 -4.32
C PHE A 169 6.34 -7.21 -5.34
N HIS A 170 5.92 -8.41 -4.93
CA HIS A 170 5.16 -9.31 -5.81
C HIS A 170 3.82 -8.69 -6.23
N TYR A 171 3.12 -8.06 -5.29
CA TYR A 171 1.85 -7.39 -5.56
C TYR A 171 2.00 -6.24 -6.56
N ALA A 172 3.03 -5.39 -6.39
CA ALA A 172 3.33 -4.31 -7.31
C ALA A 172 3.75 -4.83 -8.70
N ALA A 173 4.60 -5.87 -8.76
CA ALA A 173 5.03 -6.46 -10.03
C ALA A 173 3.85 -7.10 -10.79
N TYR A 174 2.94 -7.76 -10.07
CA TYR A 174 1.71 -8.31 -10.65
C TYR A 174 0.83 -7.21 -11.25
N TYR A 175 0.66 -6.12 -10.51
CA TYR A 175 -0.11 -4.96 -10.96
C TYR A 175 0.47 -4.36 -12.25
N ASP A 176 1.77 -4.04 -12.25
CA ASP A 176 2.46 -3.49 -13.41
C ASP A 176 2.41 -4.45 -14.62
N SER A 177 2.54 -5.76 -14.37
CA SER A 177 2.42 -6.78 -15.42
C SER A 177 1.01 -6.84 -16.02
N THR A 178 -0.03 -6.60 -15.23
CA THR A 178 -1.41 -6.53 -15.72
C THR A 178 -1.60 -5.33 -16.65
N VAL A 179 -1.06 -4.17 -16.29
CA VAL A 179 -1.06 -2.97 -17.15
C VAL A 179 -0.30 -3.24 -18.45
N ALA A 180 0.90 -3.79 -18.33
CA ALA A 180 1.75 -4.10 -19.47
C ALA A 180 1.09 -5.09 -20.43
N GLN A 181 0.41 -6.12 -19.93
CA GLN A 181 -0.33 -7.08 -20.74
C GLN A 181 -1.49 -6.41 -21.48
N TYR A 182 -2.24 -5.55 -20.80
CA TYR A 182 -3.34 -4.82 -21.40
C TYR A 182 -2.88 -3.92 -22.55
N LEU A 183 -1.81 -3.15 -22.33
CA LEU A 183 -1.25 -2.22 -23.32
C LEU A 183 -0.52 -2.94 -24.46
N GLY A 184 0.16 -4.04 -24.15
CA GLY A 184 0.97 -4.77 -25.12
C GLY A 184 0.16 -5.50 -26.19
N GLY A 185 -1.12 -5.81 -25.94
CA GLY A 185 -2.00 -6.55 -26.83
C GLY A 185 -1.38 -7.89 -27.25
N LYS A 186 -0.87 -7.97 -28.48
CA LYS A 186 -0.04 -9.09 -28.94
C LYS A 186 1.42 -8.75 -28.68
N TRP A 187 2.09 -9.55 -27.86
CA TRP A 187 3.47 -9.38 -27.41
C TRP A 187 4.55 -9.47 -28.51
N ASP A 188 4.17 -9.64 -29.77
CA ASP A 188 5.04 -9.88 -30.92
C ASP A 188 6.07 -8.75 -31.19
N LYS A 189 5.95 -7.62 -30.50
CA LYS A 189 6.82 -6.44 -30.64
C LYS A 189 7.70 -6.14 -29.43
N LEU A 190 7.58 -6.92 -28.36
CA LEU A 190 8.36 -6.70 -27.14
C LEU A 190 9.54 -7.69 -27.11
N PRO A 191 10.71 -7.32 -26.54
CA PRO A 191 11.83 -8.22 -26.33
C PRO A 191 11.38 -9.46 -25.54
N ASP A 192 11.92 -10.63 -25.88
CA ASP A 192 11.56 -11.92 -25.24
C ASP A 192 11.73 -11.89 -23.72
N GLU A 193 12.76 -11.21 -23.21
CA GLU A 193 13.02 -11.03 -21.78
C GLU A 193 11.86 -10.32 -21.07
N VAL A 194 11.25 -9.30 -21.71
CA VAL A 194 10.09 -8.57 -21.15
C VAL A 194 8.84 -9.46 -21.16
N VAL A 195 8.68 -10.29 -22.19
CA VAL A 195 7.58 -11.25 -22.32
C VAL A 195 7.65 -12.33 -21.24
N GLU A 196 8.86 -12.82 -20.92
CA GLU A 196 9.07 -13.81 -19.86
C GLU A 196 8.70 -13.29 -18.47
N ILE A 197 9.04 -12.06 -18.14
CA ILE A 197 8.67 -11.40 -16.87
C ILE A 197 7.13 -11.38 -16.73
N GLY A 198 6.42 -10.95 -17.78
CA GLY A 198 4.97 -10.92 -17.78
C GLY A 198 4.33 -12.31 -17.62
N ARG A 199 4.90 -13.34 -18.27
CA ARG A 199 4.42 -14.74 -18.17
C ARG A 199 4.68 -15.34 -16.79
N ALA A 200 5.83 -15.07 -16.17
CA ALA A 200 6.16 -15.53 -14.82
C ALA A 200 5.17 -14.97 -13.79
N SER A 201 4.91 -13.66 -13.83
CA SER A 201 3.96 -13.00 -12.94
C SER A 201 2.51 -13.53 -13.12
N CYS A 202 2.15 -14.02 -14.31
CA CYS A 202 0.84 -14.62 -14.56
C CYS A 202 0.73 -16.06 -14.06
N ARG A 203 1.81 -16.83 -14.03
CA ARG A 203 1.80 -18.23 -13.56
C ARG A 203 1.52 -18.33 -12.06
N GLU A 204 1.95 -17.38 -11.27
CA GLU A 204 1.66 -17.35 -9.81
C GLU A 204 0.17 -17.17 -9.48
N ARG A 205 -0.67 -16.68 -10.41
CA ARG A 205 -2.13 -16.62 -10.23
C ARG A 205 -2.78 -17.98 -10.03
N VAL A 206 -2.21 -19.03 -10.58
CA VAL A 206 -2.79 -20.40 -10.56
C VAL A 206 -2.74 -21.03 -9.16
N PHE A 207 -1.90 -20.54 -8.27
CA PHE A 207 -1.72 -21.09 -6.91
C PHE A 207 -2.62 -20.46 -5.83
N ARG A 208 -3.46 -19.46 -6.16
CA ARG A 208 -4.39 -18.82 -5.20
C ARG A 208 -5.84 -19.26 -5.31
N THR A 209 -6.14 -20.28 -6.10
CA THR A 209 -7.51 -20.84 -6.24
C THR A 209 -7.56 -22.29 -5.77
N VAL A 210 -6.95 -22.59 -4.64
CA VAL A 210 -7.19 -23.86 -3.89
C VAL A 210 -7.30 -23.52 -2.41
#